data_7df9bfbf2262100783e3625307f6a36e
#
_entry.id   7df9bfbf2262100783e3625307f6a36e
#
_cell.length_a   1.000
_cell.length_b   1.000
_cell.length_c   1.000
_cell.angle_alpha   90.00
_cell.angle_beta   90.00
_cell.angle_gamma   90.00
#
_symmetry.space_group_name_H-M   'P 1'
#
loop_
_entity.id
_entity.type
_entity.pdbx_description
1 polymer ?
#
loop_
_entity_poly.entity_id
_entity_poly.type
_entity_poly.pdbx_seq_one_letter_code
_entity_poly.pdbx_strand_id
1 'polypeptide(L)'
;FFMFPTQNVQIVLFLLTPLRILQGALLTNDGAGLDLQRMQSWVKQMSALIGDGVELCLVSSGAIAVGLRILKIDQRPDELPLLQAAAAIGQMGLVQAWQSCFSACGHETAQVLFTHEDLADRKRYLNARDTLKTLNSFGVIPVVNENDTVATDEIRFGDNDSLGALATNLLEADVLVILTDQDGFFDQDPRFHSDAVLIPEARALDDGLLAMAGKNGGVLGSGGMYTKIVAAQQAARSGA
;
A
#
# COMPACT_ATOMS: atom_id res chain seq x y z
N PHE A 1 -8.40 12.16 -16.85
CA PHE A 1 -7.68 11.46 -17.93
C PHE A 1 -6.30 12.09 -18.02
N PHE A 2 -5.31 11.50 -17.39
CA PHE A 2 -3.92 11.93 -17.57
C PHE A 2 -3.35 11.13 -18.74
N MET A 3 -2.98 11.80 -19.83
CA MET A 3 -2.15 11.25 -20.89
C MET A 3 -0.70 11.30 -20.39
N PHE A 4 -0.12 10.17 -20.03
CA PHE A 4 1.30 10.08 -19.72
C PHE A 4 2.11 9.96 -21.02
N PRO A 5 3.27 10.65 -21.15
CA PRO A 5 4.17 10.41 -22.24
C PRO A 5 4.77 9.01 -22.12
N THR A 6 4.66 8.25 -23.17
CA THR A 6 4.91 6.80 -23.27
C THR A 6 6.39 6.43 -23.32
N GLN A 7 7.23 6.74 -22.33
CA GLN A 7 8.53 6.11 -22.18
C GLN A 7 9.03 6.17 -20.73
N ASN A 8 9.15 5.02 -20.08
CA ASN A 8 9.78 4.80 -18.77
C ASN A 8 9.13 5.51 -17.58
N VAL A 9 7.79 5.50 -17.45
CA VAL A 9 7.12 5.96 -16.23
C VAL A 9 7.10 4.84 -15.20
N GLN A 10 7.68 5.08 -14.03
CA GLN A 10 7.62 4.16 -12.89
C GLN A 10 6.45 4.54 -11.97
N ILE A 11 5.56 3.60 -11.70
CA ILE A 11 4.43 3.80 -10.80
C ILE A 11 4.55 2.85 -9.60
N VAL A 12 4.57 3.41 -8.40
CA VAL A 12 4.36 2.64 -7.18
C VAL A 12 2.88 2.67 -6.84
N LEU A 13 2.22 1.54 -7.00
CA LEU A 13 0.82 1.40 -6.65
C LEU A 13 0.70 0.90 -5.21
N PHE A 14 0.10 1.71 -4.38
CA PHE A 14 -0.09 1.43 -2.97
C PHE A 14 -1.52 0.99 -2.70
N LEU A 15 -1.70 -0.26 -2.24
CA LEU A 15 -2.99 -0.80 -1.85
C LEU A 15 -3.13 -0.78 -0.34
N LEU A 16 -3.89 0.18 0.17
CA LEU A 16 -4.26 0.23 1.56
C LEU A 16 -5.44 -0.68 1.88
N THR A 17 -5.25 -1.53 2.85
CA THR A 17 -6.35 -2.03 3.65
C THR A 17 -6.48 -1.13 4.87
N PRO A 18 -7.53 -0.31 4.99
CA PRO A 18 -7.79 0.33 6.28
C PRO A 18 -8.05 -0.77 7.31
N LEU A 19 -7.25 -0.76 8.36
CA LEU A 19 -7.43 -1.65 9.50
C LEU A 19 -8.63 -1.17 10.32
N ARG A 20 -9.84 -1.42 9.84
CA ARG A 20 -11.04 -1.46 10.65
C ARG A 20 -11.55 -2.89 10.64
N ILE A 21 -11.38 -3.54 11.75
CA ILE A 21 -12.23 -4.64 12.20
C ILE A 21 -13.66 -4.06 12.24
N LEU A 22 -14.47 -4.45 11.26
CA LEU A 22 -15.85 -4.02 10.99
C LEU A 22 -15.96 -2.97 9.87
N GLN A 23 -16.02 -3.46 8.66
CA GLN A 23 -16.42 -2.89 7.37
C GLN A 23 -15.28 -2.74 6.36
N GLY A 24 -15.19 -3.74 5.47
CA GLY A 24 -14.74 -3.56 4.11
C GLY A 24 -13.27 -3.16 3.90
N ALA A 25 -12.33 -3.96 4.34
CA ALA A 25 -10.98 -3.83 3.80
C ALA A 25 -11.03 -3.99 2.27
N LEU A 26 -10.35 -3.10 1.50
CA LEU A 26 -10.37 -3.13 0.03
C LEU A 26 -9.99 -4.51 -0.56
N LEU A 27 -9.19 -5.29 0.17
CA LEU A 27 -8.76 -6.64 -0.21
C LEU A 27 -9.56 -7.76 0.44
N THR A 28 -10.41 -7.47 1.43
CA THR A 28 -11.20 -8.50 2.12
C THR A 28 -12.68 -8.23 1.97
N ASN A 29 -13.45 -9.24 1.64
CA ASN A 29 -14.89 -9.16 1.44
C ASN A 29 -15.59 -9.42 2.78
N ASP A 30 -15.86 -8.39 3.58
CA ASP A 30 -16.63 -8.42 4.86
C ASP A 30 -16.40 -9.67 5.73
N GLY A 31 -15.14 -10.01 5.98
CA GLY A 31 -14.78 -11.22 6.70
C GLY A 31 -14.75 -12.51 5.87
N ALA A 32 -15.10 -12.47 4.56
CA ALA A 32 -15.10 -13.65 3.69
C ALA A 32 -13.73 -14.01 3.06
N GLY A 33 -12.65 -13.27 3.32
CA GLY A 33 -11.27 -13.43 2.78
C GLY A 33 -10.94 -12.41 1.72
N LEU A 34 -9.88 -12.68 0.96
CA LEU A 34 -9.46 -11.79 -0.12
C LEU A 34 -10.56 -11.64 -1.16
N ASP A 35 -10.85 -10.41 -1.56
CA ASP A 35 -11.74 -10.09 -2.67
C ASP A 35 -11.01 -10.29 -4.00
N LEU A 36 -10.98 -11.53 -4.46
CA LEU A 36 -10.29 -11.91 -5.68
C LEU A 36 -10.87 -11.21 -6.92
N GLN A 37 -12.18 -10.91 -6.95
CA GLN A 37 -12.78 -10.21 -8.08
C GLN A 37 -12.28 -8.78 -8.19
N ARG A 38 -12.19 -8.09 -7.06
CA ARG A 38 -11.63 -6.74 -6.98
C ARG A 38 -10.15 -6.73 -7.33
N MET A 39 -9.37 -7.67 -6.78
CA MET A 39 -7.95 -7.83 -7.13
C MET A 39 -7.77 -8.05 -8.63
N GLN A 40 -8.56 -8.93 -9.26
CA GLN A 40 -8.53 -9.15 -10.71
C GLN A 40 -8.87 -7.90 -11.51
N SER A 41 -9.87 -7.10 -11.05
CA SER A 41 -10.22 -5.84 -11.69
C SER A 41 -9.08 -4.84 -11.68
N TRP A 42 -8.39 -4.72 -10.54
CA TRP A 42 -7.21 -3.85 -10.43
C TRP A 42 -6.05 -4.36 -11.28
N VAL A 43 -5.77 -5.67 -11.25
CA VAL A 43 -4.70 -6.27 -12.05
C VAL A 43 -4.92 -6.04 -13.55
N LYS A 44 -6.17 -6.08 -14.04
CA LYS A 44 -6.46 -5.74 -15.45
C LYS A 44 -6.07 -4.30 -15.79
N GLN A 45 -6.34 -3.35 -14.88
CA GLN A 45 -5.96 -1.94 -15.09
C GLN A 45 -4.44 -1.78 -15.03
N MET A 46 -3.78 -2.42 -14.04
CA MET A 46 -2.32 -2.43 -13.92
C MET A 46 -1.65 -3.07 -15.14
N SER A 47 -2.22 -4.18 -15.65
CA SER A 47 -1.72 -4.84 -16.86
C SER A 47 -1.83 -3.96 -18.10
N ALA A 48 -2.87 -3.14 -18.20
CA ALA A 48 -2.98 -2.17 -19.29
C ALA A 48 -1.87 -1.11 -19.21
N LEU A 49 -1.59 -0.58 -18.01
CA LEU A 49 -0.47 0.36 -17.81
C LEU A 49 0.89 -0.26 -18.17
N ILE A 50 1.12 -1.52 -17.77
CA ILE A 50 2.34 -2.25 -18.15
C ILE A 50 2.43 -2.40 -19.67
N GLY A 51 1.29 -2.68 -20.34
CA GLY A 51 1.22 -2.73 -21.79
C GLY A 51 1.56 -1.42 -22.49
N ASP A 52 1.33 -0.29 -21.80
CA ASP A 52 1.71 1.06 -22.24
C ASP A 52 3.18 1.42 -21.89
N GLY A 53 3.96 0.48 -21.37
CA GLY A 53 5.38 0.68 -21.04
C GLY A 53 5.66 1.23 -19.64
N VAL A 54 4.68 1.17 -18.73
CA VAL A 54 4.84 1.60 -17.34
C VAL A 54 5.50 0.50 -16.52
N GLU A 55 6.56 0.81 -15.79
CA GLU A 55 7.14 -0.06 -14.77
C GLU A 55 6.33 0.05 -13.47
N LEU A 56 5.93 -1.08 -12.92
CA LEU A 56 5.04 -1.15 -11.77
C LEU A 56 5.74 -1.76 -10.55
N CYS A 57 5.51 -1.18 -9.39
CA CYS A 57 5.76 -1.79 -8.09
C CYS A 57 4.47 -1.74 -7.26
N LEU A 58 4.06 -2.87 -6.75
CA LEU A 58 2.86 -2.98 -5.92
C LEU A 58 3.24 -3.03 -4.44
N VAL A 59 2.73 -2.12 -3.62
CA VAL A 59 2.82 -2.20 -2.16
C VAL A 59 1.47 -2.66 -1.62
N SER A 60 1.44 -3.79 -0.94
CA SER A 60 0.20 -4.43 -0.50
C SER A 60 0.23 -4.73 0.98
N SER A 61 -0.83 -4.40 1.69
CA SER A 61 -1.08 -4.81 3.08
C SER A 61 -2.16 -5.89 3.15
N GLY A 62 -2.46 -6.35 4.37
CA GLY A 62 -3.54 -7.31 4.62
C GLY A 62 -3.09 -8.70 5.06
N ALA A 63 -1.78 -8.95 5.16
CA ALA A 63 -1.24 -10.24 5.60
C ALA A 63 -1.80 -10.66 6.96
N ILE A 64 -1.79 -9.78 7.96
CA ILE A 64 -2.34 -10.05 9.30
C ILE A 64 -3.82 -10.43 9.22
N ALA A 65 -4.63 -9.67 8.49
CA ALA A 65 -6.06 -9.94 8.37
C ALA A 65 -6.34 -11.30 7.73
N VAL A 66 -5.60 -11.67 6.69
CA VAL A 66 -5.68 -12.98 6.04
C VAL A 66 -5.29 -14.08 7.02
N GLY A 67 -4.20 -13.89 7.78
CA GLY A 67 -3.71 -14.87 8.74
C GLY A 67 -4.65 -15.07 9.92
N LEU A 68 -5.17 -14.00 10.52
CA LEU A 68 -6.15 -14.07 11.61
C LEU A 68 -7.37 -14.90 11.20
N ARG A 69 -7.84 -14.70 9.97
CA ARG A 69 -8.93 -15.49 9.43
C ARG A 69 -8.60 -16.98 9.28
N ILE A 70 -7.41 -17.32 8.74
CA ILE A 70 -6.96 -18.72 8.62
C ILE A 70 -6.90 -19.37 10.01
N LEU A 71 -6.48 -18.60 11.01
CA LEU A 71 -6.44 -19.00 12.40
C LEU A 71 -7.82 -19.00 13.09
N LYS A 72 -8.89 -18.50 12.43
CA LYS A 72 -10.24 -18.34 12.97
C LYS A 72 -10.28 -17.45 14.21
N ILE A 73 -9.50 -16.38 14.18
CA ILE A 73 -9.46 -15.34 15.22
C ILE A 73 -10.28 -14.17 14.71
N ASP A 74 -11.47 -13.94 15.32
CA ASP A 74 -12.42 -12.93 14.84
C ASP A 74 -12.05 -11.51 15.28
N GLN A 75 -11.33 -11.37 16.39
CA GLN A 75 -10.89 -10.08 16.89
C GLN A 75 -9.38 -9.95 16.79
N ARG A 76 -8.91 -8.77 16.36
CA ARG A 76 -7.46 -8.51 16.29
C ARG A 76 -6.88 -8.56 17.72
N PRO A 77 -5.92 -9.46 17.99
CA PRO A 77 -5.25 -9.53 19.27
C PRO A 77 -4.29 -8.34 19.47
N ASP A 78 -4.01 -8.02 20.73
CA ASP A 78 -3.00 -7.03 21.12
C ASP A 78 -1.60 -7.66 21.26
N GLU A 79 -1.52 -8.99 21.35
CA GLU A 79 -0.28 -9.72 21.55
C GLU A 79 0.55 -9.75 20.27
N LEU A 80 1.74 -9.15 20.34
CA LEU A 80 2.66 -9.06 19.22
C LEU A 80 2.98 -10.43 18.59
N PRO A 81 3.32 -11.51 19.34
CA PRO A 81 3.61 -12.79 18.73
C PRO A 81 2.44 -13.39 17.93
N LEU A 82 1.18 -13.12 18.34
CA LEU A 82 0.01 -13.59 17.59
C LEU A 82 -0.15 -12.81 16.29
N LEU A 83 0.11 -11.50 16.31
CA LEU A 83 0.09 -10.68 15.08
C LEU A 83 1.19 -11.12 14.10
N GLN A 84 2.39 -11.36 14.60
CA GLN A 84 3.52 -11.86 13.79
C GLN A 84 3.24 -13.23 13.18
N ALA A 85 2.69 -14.16 13.97
CA ALA A 85 2.28 -15.47 13.47
C ALA A 85 1.16 -15.37 12.42
N ALA A 86 0.17 -14.53 12.66
CA ALA A 86 -0.89 -14.28 11.69
C ALA A 86 -0.32 -13.66 10.40
N ALA A 87 0.58 -12.67 10.50
CA ALA A 87 1.25 -12.09 9.35
C ALA A 87 2.00 -13.15 8.52
N ALA A 88 2.79 -14.01 9.18
CA ALA A 88 3.53 -15.08 8.51
C ALA A 88 2.63 -16.03 7.72
N ILE A 89 1.51 -16.45 8.32
CA ILE A 89 0.54 -17.33 7.67
C ILE A 89 -0.18 -16.60 6.52
N GLY A 90 -0.62 -15.38 6.77
CA GLY A 90 -1.42 -14.62 5.81
C GLY A 90 -0.62 -14.08 4.64
N GLN A 91 0.66 -13.78 4.82
CA GLN A 91 1.55 -13.28 3.78
C GLN A 91 1.66 -14.26 2.61
N MET A 92 1.76 -15.55 2.88
CA MET A 92 1.75 -16.58 1.83
C MET A 92 0.48 -16.53 0.99
N GLY A 93 -0.68 -16.49 1.62
CA GLY A 93 -1.97 -16.43 0.93
C GLY A 93 -2.15 -15.14 0.11
N LEU A 94 -1.71 -14.01 0.67
CA LEU A 94 -1.78 -12.71 0.00
C LEU A 94 -0.93 -12.68 -1.27
N VAL A 95 0.32 -13.11 -1.20
CA VAL A 95 1.24 -13.12 -2.36
C VAL A 95 0.76 -14.11 -3.41
N GLN A 96 0.29 -15.29 -3.01
CA GLN A 96 -0.26 -16.29 -3.94
C GLN A 96 -1.50 -15.75 -4.68
N ALA A 97 -2.36 -14.99 -4.01
CA ALA A 97 -3.51 -14.36 -4.64
C ALA A 97 -3.07 -13.32 -5.69
N TRP A 98 -2.12 -12.46 -5.36
CA TRP A 98 -1.56 -11.51 -6.33
C TRP A 98 -0.90 -12.22 -7.51
N GLN A 99 -0.04 -13.19 -7.25
CA GLN A 99 0.59 -14.01 -8.31
C GLN A 99 -0.45 -14.61 -9.23
N SER A 100 -1.52 -15.22 -8.68
CA SER A 100 -2.57 -15.84 -9.48
C SER A 100 -3.30 -14.82 -10.36
N CYS A 101 -3.58 -13.62 -9.82
CA CYS A 101 -4.25 -12.56 -10.59
C CYS A 101 -3.35 -12.02 -11.71
N PHE A 102 -2.07 -11.78 -11.43
CA PHE A 102 -1.13 -11.26 -12.43
C PHE A 102 -0.77 -12.30 -13.49
N SER A 103 -0.58 -13.57 -13.11
CA SER A 103 -0.34 -14.67 -14.06
C SER A 103 -1.49 -14.86 -15.04
N ALA A 104 -2.74 -14.61 -14.62
CA ALA A 104 -3.88 -14.64 -15.52
C ALA A 104 -3.84 -13.55 -16.62
N CYS A 105 -3.02 -12.50 -16.41
CA CYS A 105 -2.73 -11.45 -17.39
C CYS A 105 -1.35 -11.59 -18.05
N GLY A 106 -0.63 -12.68 -17.80
CA GLY A 106 0.68 -12.97 -18.40
C GLY A 106 1.86 -12.29 -17.72
N HIS A 107 1.71 -11.86 -16.46
CA HIS A 107 2.78 -11.22 -15.69
C HIS A 107 3.26 -12.10 -14.54
N GLU A 108 4.55 -12.03 -14.24
CA GLU A 108 5.16 -12.66 -13.06
C GLU A 108 5.30 -11.64 -11.93
N THR A 109 5.23 -12.12 -10.68
CA THR A 109 5.44 -11.29 -9.50
C THR A 109 6.57 -11.82 -8.64
N ALA A 110 7.19 -10.95 -7.85
CA ALA A 110 8.17 -11.32 -6.85
C ALA A 110 7.80 -10.70 -5.50
N GLN A 111 7.79 -11.51 -4.44
CA GLN A 111 7.62 -11.01 -3.08
C GLN A 111 8.89 -10.32 -2.61
N VAL A 112 8.74 -9.12 -2.06
CA VAL A 112 9.81 -8.36 -1.42
C VAL A 112 9.32 -7.85 -0.07
N LEU A 113 10.03 -8.18 1.00
CA LEU A 113 9.67 -7.78 2.36
C LEU A 113 10.76 -6.88 2.93
N PHE A 114 10.36 -5.75 3.49
CA PHE A 114 11.23 -4.79 4.15
C PHE A 114 10.74 -4.48 5.56
N THR A 115 11.65 -4.07 6.43
CA THR A 115 11.35 -3.32 7.64
C THR A 115 11.75 -1.86 7.45
N HIS A 116 11.26 -0.97 8.30
CA HIS A 116 11.72 0.42 8.32
C HIS A 116 13.23 0.51 8.59
N GLU A 117 13.76 -0.39 9.43
CA GLU A 117 15.19 -0.48 9.71
C GLU A 117 16.02 -0.86 8.47
N ASP A 118 15.51 -1.77 7.63
CA ASP A 118 16.17 -2.15 6.37
C ASP A 118 16.31 -0.94 5.44
N LEU A 119 15.32 -0.06 5.42
CA LEU A 119 15.33 1.13 4.58
C LEU A 119 16.08 2.31 5.21
N ALA A 120 16.30 2.30 6.52
CA ALA A 120 17.13 3.28 7.22
C ALA A 120 18.64 2.98 7.09
N ASP A 121 19.02 1.71 6.95
CA ASP A 121 20.41 1.30 6.71
C ASP A 121 20.81 1.53 5.25
N ARG A 122 21.81 2.39 5.01
CA ARG A 122 22.22 2.76 3.64
C ARG A 122 22.61 1.56 2.76
N LYS A 123 23.28 0.54 3.33
CA LYS A 123 23.72 -0.62 2.56
C LYS A 123 22.53 -1.49 2.17
N ARG A 124 21.62 -1.74 3.10
CA ARG A 124 20.39 -2.50 2.85
C ARG A 124 19.49 -1.74 1.87
N TYR A 125 19.36 -0.42 2.03
CA TYR A 125 18.63 0.45 1.11
C TYR A 125 19.12 0.30 -0.34
N LEU A 126 20.44 0.39 -0.58
CA LEU A 126 21.00 0.26 -1.92
C LEU A 126 20.79 -1.16 -2.50
N ASN A 127 20.96 -2.21 -1.68
CA ASN A 127 20.69 -3.58 -2.12
C ASN A 127 19.21 -3.77 -2.48
N ALA A 128 18.29 -3.23 -1.69
CA ALA A 128 16.86 -3.27 -1.94
C ALA A 128 16.51 -2.58 -3.27
N ARG A 129 17.06 -1.37 -3.49
CA ARG A 129 16.87 -0.61 -4.73
C ARG A 129 17.34 -1.41 -5.94
N ASP A 130 18.55 -1.94 -5.87
CA ASP A 130 19.14 -2.67 -6.99
C ASP A 130 18.37 -3.96 -7.29
N THR A 131 17.84 -4.62 -6.24
CA THR A 131 16.95 -5.79 -6.40
C THR A 131 15.65 -5.42 -7.10
N LEU A 132 14.97 -4.35 -6.66
CA LEU A 132 13.71 -3.91 -7.27
C LEU A 132 13.90 -3.48 -8.72
N LYS A 133 14.95 -2.69 -9.02
CA LYS A 133 15.30 -2.28 -10.39
C LYS A 133 15.62 -3.49 -11.28
N THR A 134 16.29 -4.50 -10.72
CA THR A 134 16.57 -5.75 -11.45
C THR A 134 15.30 -6.53 -11.76
N LEU A 135 14.39 -6.67 -10.80
CA LEU A 135 13.09 -7.33 -11.03
C LEU A 135 12.31 -6.63 -12.15
N ASN A 136 12.21 -5.31 -12.11
CA ASN A 136 11.54 -4.53 -13.15
C ASN A 136 12.20 -4.73 -14.53
N SER A 137 13.56 -4.80 -14.60
CA SER A 137 14.27 -5.04 -15.85
C SER A 137 13.98 -6.41 -16.49
N PHE A 138 13.54 -7.38 -15.69
CA PHE A 138 13.04 -8.68 -16.16
C PHE A 138 11.54 -8.69 -16.46
N GLY A 139 10.83 -7.57 -16.29
CA GLY A 139 9.38 -7.50 -16.42
C GLY A 139 8.62 -8.19 -15.29
N VAL A 140 9.28 -8.44 -14.16
CA VAL A 140 8.70 -9.03 -12.96
C VAL A 140 8.21 -7.93 -12.04
N ILE A 141 6.95 -8.01 -11.61
CA ILE A 141 6.30 -7.01 -10.76
C ILE A 141 6.67 -7.27 -9.29
N PRO A 142 7.39 -6.35 -8.61
CA PRO A 142 7.61 -6.46 -7.18
C PRO A 142 6.31 -6.27 -6.40
N VAL A 143 5.99 -7.22 -5.53
CA VAL A 143 4.92 -7.12 -4.53
C VAL A 143 5.58 -6.90 -3.18
N VAL A 144 5.59 -5.66 -2.74
CA VAL A 144 6.26 -5.21 -1.53
C VAL A 144 5.28 -5.23 -0.35
N ASN A 145 5.73 -5.69 0.80
CA ASN A 145 5.04 -5.54 2.07
C ASN A 145 6.05 -5.38 3.20
N GLU A 146 5.57 -5.02 4.38
CA GLU A 146 6.38 -5.04 5.58
C GLU A 146 6.72 -6.47 5.99
N ASN A 147 7.93 -6.66 6.53
CA ASN A 147 8.32 -7.93 7.15
C ASN A 147 7.79 -8.01 8.58
N ASP A 148 6.48 -8.14 8.70
CA ASP A 148 5.76 -8.22 9.95
C ASP A 148 6.30 -9.30 10.91
N THR A 149 6.99 -10.31 10.41
CA THR A 149 7.51 -11.41 11.25
C THR A 149 8.62 -10.98 12.18
N VAL A 150 9.30 -9.89 11.87
CA VAL A 150 10.42 -9.32 12.66
C VAL A 150 10.18 -7.87 13.06
N ALA A 151 9.17 -7.21 12.48
CA ALA A 151 8.77 -5.86 12.86
C ALA A 151 8.17 -5.86 14.27
N THR A 152 8.42 -4.79 15.04
CA THR A 152 7.98 -4.68 16.43
C THR A 152 6.91 -3.61 16.61
N ASP A 153 7.26 -2.36 16.53
CA ASP A 153 6.35 -1.26 16.84
C ASP A 153 5.41 -0.96 15.67
N GLU A 154 5.87 -1.08 14.44
CA GLU A 154 5.13 -0.82 13.20
C GLU A 154 3.94 -1.76 13.03
N ILE A 155 4.09 -3.02 13.41
CA ILE A 155 3.02 -4.03 13.29
C ILE A 155 1.75 -3.64 14.08
N ARG A 156 1.90 -2.83 15.12
CA ARG A 156 0.79 -2.32 15.90
C ARG A 156 0.05 -1.21 15.18
N PHE A 157 0.75 -0.44 14.36
CA PHE A 157 0.23 0.74 13.67
C PHE A 157 -0.19 0.46 12.22
N GLY A 158 0.34 -0.61 11.59
CA GLY A 158 -0.10 -1.08 10.26
C GLY A 158 0.03 -0.02 9.16
N ASP A 159 1.07 0.83 9.22
CA ASP A 159 1.22 1.97 8.31
C ASP A 159 2.08 1.61 7.09
N ASN A 160 1.43 1.02 6.09
CA ASN A 160 2.05 0.83 4.79
C ASN A 160 2.06 2.11 3.92
N ASP A 161 1.43 3.22 4.33
CA ASP A 161 1.52 4.49 3.61
C ASP A 161 2.96 4.96 3.53
N SER A 162 3.66 4.93 4.67
CA SER A 162 5.09 5.25 4.76
C SER A 162 5.94 4.30 3.92
N LEU A 163 5.64 3.01 3.91
CA LEU A 163 6.35 2.03 3.08
C LEU A 163 6.15 2.32 1.59
N GLY A 164 4.96 2.74 1.17
CA GLY A 164 4.69 3.17 -0.21
C GLY A 164 5.52 4.38 -0.62
N ALA A 165 5.60 5.38 0.24
CA ALA A 165 6.45 6.56 0.00
C ALA A 165 7.94 6.21 -0.04
N LEU A 166 8.41 5.30 0.85
CA LEU A 166 9.78 4.82 0.84
C LEU A 166 10.10 4.00 -0.42
N ALA A 167 9.17 3.14 -0.88
CA ALA A 167 9.34 2.40 -2.13
C ALA A 167 9.38 3.35 -3.34
N THR A 168 8.59 4.43 -3.33
CA THR A 168 8.62 5.50 -4.34
C THR A 168 10.01 6.14 -4.42
N ASN A 169 10.59 6.49 -3.26
CA ASN A 169 11.96 7.01 -3.18
C ASN A 169 13.00 6.00 -3.66
N LEU A 170 12.85 4.75 -3.24
CA LEU A 170 13.80 3.68 -3.54
C LEU A 170 13.90 3.44 -5.05
N LEU A 171 12.77 3.47 -5.75
CA LEU A 171 12.68 3.27 -7.18
C LEU A 171 12.88 4.56 -7.99
N GLU A 172 12.94 5.71 -7.33
CA GLU A 172 12.92 7.02 -8.01
C GLU A 172 11.69 7.13 -8.93
N ALA A 173 10.54 6.65 -8.41
CA ALA A 173 9.32 6.54 -9.20
C ALA A 173 8.71 7.93 -9.50
N ASP A 174 8.08 8.04 -10.65
CA ASP A 174 7.47 9.29 -11.13
C ASP A 174 6.11 9.56 -10.49
N VAL A 175 5.41 8.50 -10.04
CA VAL A 175 4.04 8.60 -9.53
C VAL A 175 3.82 7.62 -8.37
N LEU A 176 3.25 8.12 -7.29
CA LEU A 176 2.68 7.31 -6.21
C LEU A 176 1.15 7.34 -6.31
N VAL A 177 0.53 6.17 -6.51
CA VAL A 177 -0.93 6.03 -6.50
C VAL A 177 -1.37 5.36 -5.21
N ILE A 178 -2.16 6.05 -4.39
CA ILE A 178 -2.71 5.53 -3.15
C ILE A 178 -4.17 5.14 -3.38
N LEU A 179 -4.48 3.85 -3.29
CA LEU A 179 -5.86 3.35 -3.35
C LEU A 179 -6.49 3.42 -1.96
N THR A 180 -7.68 4.02 -1.87
CA THR A 180 -8.41 4.22 -0.63
C THR A 180 -9.89 3.87 -0.83
N ASP A 181 -10.60 3.61 0.26
CA ASP A 181 -12.06 3.42 0.33
C ASP A 181 -12.84 4.73 0.38
N GLN A 182 -12.13 5.87 0.44
CA GLN A 182 -12.72 7.20 0.41
C GLN A 182 -12.80 7.71 -1.03
N ASP A 183 -13.81 8.52 -1.33
CA ASP A 183 -14.01 9.12 -2.66
C ASP A 183 -12.90 10.11 -3.05
N GLY A 184 -12.06 10.50 -2.08
CA GLY A 184 -10.89 11.35 -2.27
C GLY A 184 -10.53 12.11 -1.00
N PHE A 185 -9.79 13.21 -1.17
CA PHE A 185 -9.42 14.11 -0.11
C PHE A 185 -10.45 15.24 0.03
N PHE A 186 -10.91 15.49 1.25
CA PHE A 186 -11.91 16.51 1.57
C PHE A 186 -11.29 17.59 2.48
N ASP A 187 -11.85 18.79 2.46
CA ASP A 187 -11.45 19.90 3.33
C ASP A 187 -11.76 19.64 4.82
N GLN A 188 -12.69 18.75 5.10
CA GLN A 188 -13.05 18.23 6.43
C GLN A 188 -13.55 16.78 6.32
N ASP A 189 -13.66 16.08 7.44
CA ASP A 189 -14.08 14.69 7.45
C ASP A 189 -15.56 14.53 7.06
N PRO A 190 -15.89 13.94 5.90
CA PRO A 190 -17.26 13.81 5.42
C PRO A 190 -18.15 12.91 6.30
N ARG A 191 -17.56 12.13 7.21
CA ARG A 191 -18.32 11.31 8.18
C ARG A 191 -18.97 12.17 9.28
N PHE A 192 -18.42 13.35 9.55
CA PHE A 192 -18.87 14.26 10.58
C PHE A 192 -19.42 15.57 10.03
N HIS A 193 -19.08 15.90 8.76
CA HIS A 193 -19.43 17.14 8.10
C HIS A 193 -20.11 16.84 6.76
N SER A 194 -21.43 17.00 6.71
CA SER A 194 -22.24 16.75 5.51
C SER A 194 -22.00 17.78 4.38
N ASP A 195 -21.35 18.89 4.71
CA ASP A 195 -20.95 19.99 3.84
C ASP A 195 -19.48 19.91 3.42
N ALA A 196 -18.79 18.80 3.74
CA ALA A 196 -17.42 18.57 3.33
C ALA A 196 -17.27 18.62 1.81
N VAL A 197 -16.29 19.37 1.33
CA VAL A 197 -16.02 19.57 -0.10
C VAL A 197 -14.84 18.73 -0.54
N LEU A 198 -15.03 17.94 -1.60
CA LEU A 198 -13.98 17.18 -2.23
C LEU A 198 -12.93 18.11 -2.84
N ILE A 199 -11.66 17.89 -2.54
CA ILE A 199 -10.52 18.60 -3.11
C ILE A 199 -9.97 17.77 -4.26
N PRO A 200 -10.22 18.16 -5.52
CA PRO A 200 -9.84 17.33 -6.68
C PRO A 200 -8.33 17.40 -6.95
N GLU A 201 -7.67 18.46 -6.54
CA GLU A 201 -6.25 18.69 -6.76
C GLU A 201 -5.67 19.59 -5.68
N ALA A 202 -4.48 19.25 -5.18
CA ALA A 202 -3.72 20.06 -4.24
C ALA A 202 -2.22 19.84 -4.43
N ARG A 203 -1.40 20.81 -4.02
CA ARG A 203 0.05 20.64 -3.97
C ARG A 203 0.41 19.81 -2.74
N ALA A 204 1.05 18.65 -2.93
CA ALA A 204 1.37 17.74 -1.82
C ALA A 204 2.14 18.40 -0.66
N LEU A 205 2.99 19.41 -0.96
CA LEU A 205 3.79 20.13 0.04
C LEU A 205 3.06 21.33 0.67
N ASP A 206 1.76 21.49 0.46
CA ASP A 206 0.96 22.51 1.13
C ASP A 206 0.74 22.11 2.60
N ASP A 207 1.19 22.96 3.53
CA ASP A 207 1.06 22.73 4.98
C ASP A 207 -0.40 22.70 5.45
N GLY A 208 -1.32 23.31 4.71
CA GLY A 208 -2.75 23.30 5.00
C GLY A 208 -3.39 21.91 4.91
N LEU A 209 -2.85 21.01 4.08
CA LEU A 209 -3.41 19.67 3.88
C LEU A 209 -3.40 18.82 5.15
N LEU A 210 -2.34 18.90 5.95
CA LEU A 210 -2.26 18.16 7.22
C LEU A 210 -3.29 18.65 8.24
N ALA A 211 -3.61 19.95 8.21
CA ALA A 211 -4.64 20.50 9.08
C ALA A 211 -6.04 20.01 8.67
N MET A 212 -6.32 19.95 7.37
CA MET A 212 -7.58 19.44 6.81
C MET A 212 -7.75 17.93 7.02
N ALA A 213 -6.67 17.16 6.92
CA ALA A 213 -6.67 15.71 7.17
C ALA A 213 -7.07 15.33 8.61
N GLY A 214 -7.14 16.31 9.50
CA GLY A 214 -7.58 16.16 10.89
C GLY A 214 -6.51 15.54 11.78
N LYS A 215 -6.13 16.22 12.87
CA LYS A 215 -5.31 15.65 13.95
C LYS A 215 -6.01 14.52 14.71
N ASN A 216 -7.29 14.33 14.46
CA ASN A 216 -8.15 13.32 15.07
C ASN A 216 -8.27 12.06 14.19
N GLY A 217 -7.19 11.61 13.58
CA GLY A 217 -7.03 10.19 13.34
C GLY A 217 -7.20 9.55 14.71
N GLY A 218 -8.31 8.80 14.94
CA GLY A 218 -8.66 8.27 16.24
C GLY A 218 -7.45 7.65 16.91
N VAL A 219 -7.46 7.70 18.23
CA VAL A 219 -6.45 7.15 19.13
C VAL A 219 -5.65 6.03 18.46
N LEU A 220 -4.35 6.32 18.15
CA LEU A 220 -3.38 5.37 17.60
C LEU A 220 -3.66 4.89 16.16
N GLY A 221 -3.39 5.73 15.20
CA GLY A 221 -2.68 5.50 13.97
C GLY A 221 -2.88 4.22 13.17
N SER A 222 -4.07 3.87 12.73
CA SER A 222 -4.21 2.92 11.64
C SER A 222 -4.72 3.64 10.39
N GLY A 223 -3.79 4.04 9.50
CA GLY A 223 -4.06 4.32 8.10
C GLY A 223 -5.16 5.35 7.78
N GLY A 224 -5.19 6.50 8.42
CA GLY A 224 -6.15 7.57 8.13
C GLY A 224 -5.72 8.48 6.97
N MET A 225 -6.55 9.47 6.63
CA MET A 225 -6.20 10.46 5.60
C MET A 225 -4.90 11.22 5.94
N TYR A 226 -4.61 11.43 7.22
CA TYR A 226 -3.37 12.04 7.69
C TYR A 226 -2.11 11.28 7.22
N THR A 227 -2.07 9.96 7.40
CA THR A 227 -0.92 9.13 6.97
C THR A 227 -0.73 9.17 5.46
N LYS A 228 -1.83 9.22 4.70
CA LYS A 228 -1.79 9.36 3.23
C LYS A 228 -1.21 10.68 2.78
N ILE A 229 -1.58 11.77 3.44
CA ILE A 229 -1.00 13.09 3.13
C ILE A 229 0.49 13.13 3.50
N VAL A 230 0.88 12.54 4.65
CA VAL A 230 2.31 12.42 5.01
C VAL A 230 3.08 11.63 3.96
N ALA A 231 2.54 10.49 3.51
CA ALA A 231 3.15 9.67 2.46
C ALA A 231 3.27 10.43 1.13
N ALA A 232 2.20 11.14 0.72
CA ALA A 232 2.23 11.99 -0.47
C ALA A 232 3.28 13.09 -0.38
N GLN A 233 3.41 13.74 0.78
CA GLN A 233 4.46 14.75 1.01
C GLN A 233 5.86 14.15 0.95
N GLN A 234 6.04 12.95 1.50
CA GLN A 234 7.33 12.25 1.46
C GLN A 234 7.71 11.87 0.02
N ALA A 235 6.78 11.34 -0.77
CA ALA A 235 6.99 11.03 -2.18
C ALA A 235 7.31 12.29 -2.99
N ALA A 236 6.53 13.35 -2.84
CA ALA A 236 6.74 14.61 -3.55
C ALA A 236 8.12 15.26 -3.25
N ARG A 237 8.63 15.12 -2.02
CA ARG A 237 10.00 15.60 -1.68
C ARG A 237 11.09 14.84 -2.44
N SER A 238 10.78 13.67 -2.96
CA SER A 238 11.70 12.81 -3.73
C SER A 238 11.54 12.97 -5.24
N GLY A 239 10.57 13.78 -5.67
CA GLY A 239 10.38 14.11 -7.07
C GLY A 239 9.21 13.40 -7.75
N ALA A 240 8.42 12.60 -7.01
CA ALA A 240 7.23 11.93 -7.52
C ALA A 240 6.02 12.87 -7.54
#